data_eb9574844ec3402884c52adeb5e10dea
#
_entry.id   eb9574844ec3402884c52adeb5e10dea
#
_cell.length_a   1.000
_cell.length_b   1.000
_cell.length_c   1.000
_cell.angle_alpha   90.00
_cell.angle_beta   90.00
_cell.angle_gamma   90.00
#
_symmetry.space_group_name_H-M   'P 1'
#
loop_
_entity.id
_entity.type
_entity.pdbx_description
1 polymer ?
#
loop_
_entity_poly.entity_id
_entity_poly.type
_entity_poly.pdbx_seq_one_letter_code
_entity_poly.pdbx_strand_id
1 'polypeptide(L)'
;MKTQTLCEIESGSPKTTLCVLLALNIALVAGCASEGRLLMPTPAVYQQEPGASTLFADTVPERRTPGVELLFITNRATETNPESTQPYGEGRSVELTFGTAVVDMVPGLTWSDLEYQSRLPERTKAVNLELGRVTEAGRFPPEPYDIEATAAGAVRSPAVLKEHRNAKTGFQDLMGEQLRQSPSKEVVLYVHGFNETFASAAFTMGELCHFFGREHVCAIFTWPASASGGFLTSYTATTESATYSVSHLAKSIRMIAQTPGVKRVHLMAHSRGSAVLLNALRELGIEAIAAGVEPLTAFKIDNVVLFAPDIDLDVANKQMQIFMSNPDMITRWSGHRLPRFMNGRWTIYASPQDR
;
A
#
# COMPACT_ATOMS: atom_id res chain seq x y z
N MET A 1 -8.48 -63.71 4.72
CA MET A 1 -8.26 -63.85 6.16
C MET A 1 -7.43 -62.64 6.58
N LYS A 2 -8.05 -61.71 7.27
CA LYS A 2 -7.46 -60.48 7.70
C LYS A 2 -7.19 -60.50 9.20
N THR A 3 -5.98 -60.26 9.59
CA THR A 3 -5.61 -60.10 11.00
C THR A 3 -5.56 -58.61 11.29
N GLN A 4 -6.52 -58.16 12.11
CA GLN A 4 -6.47 -56.82 12.71
C GLN A 4 -5.57 -56.88 13.94
N THR A 5 -4.57 -56.03 13.98
CA THR A 5 -3.78 -55.78 15.20
C THR A 5 -4.40 -54.58 15.90
N LEU A 6 -5.01 -54.79 17.02
CA LEU A 6 -5.44 -53.77 17.97
C LEU A 6 -4.19 -53.22 18.68
N CYS A 7 -3.95 -51.94 18.55
CA CYS A 7 -2.95 -51.25 19.34
C CYS A 7 -3.67 -50.77 20.66
N GLU A 8 -3.33 -51.41 21.76
CA GLU A 8 -3.75 -50.95 23.08
C GLU A 8 -2.99 -49.68 23.44
N ILE A 9 -3.73 -48.59 23.67
CA ILE A 9 -3.18 -47.34 24.20
C ILE A 9 -3.18 -47.46 25.70
N GLU A 10 -2.00 -47.68 26.29
CA GLU A 10 -1.79 -47.52 27.71
C GLU A 10 -2.04 -46.06 28.14
N SER A 11 -2.80 -45.88 29.18
CA SER A 11 -3.14 -44.60 29.79
C SER A 11 -1.90 -43.92 30.34
N GLY A 12 -1.30 -43.02 29.56
CA GLY A 12 -0.19 -42.20 30.01
C GLY A 12 -0.59 -41.19 31.08
N SER A 13 0.23 -41.05 32.09
CA SER A 13 0.09 -40.10 33.19
C SER A 13 -0.21 -38.68 32.73
N PRO A 14 -1.06 -37.89 33.41
CA PRO A 14 -1.44 -36.53 33.03
C PRO A 14 -0.25 -35.56 32.90
N LYS A 15 0.91 -35.88 33.47
CA LYS A 15 2.17 -35.10 33.33
C LYS A 15 2.79 -35.23 31.96
N THR A 16 2.68 -36.37 31.29
CA THR A 16 3.24 -36.62 29.94
C THR A 16 2.42 -35.89 28.86
N THR A 17 1.09 -35.87 29.03
CA THR A 17 0.18 -35.15 28.12
C THR A 17 0.38 -33.63 28.20
N LEU A 18 0.65 -33.10 29.40
CA LEU A 18 0.90 -31.67 29.58
C LEU A 18 2.23 -31.24 28.95
N CYS A 19 3.28 -32.06 29.01
CA CYS A 19 4.56 -31.79 28.38
C CYS A 19 4.47 -31.82 26.85
N VAL A 20 3.69 -32.72 26.25
CA VAL A 20 3.49 -32.77 24.80
C VAL A 20 2.67 -31.59 24.31
N LEU A 21 1.63 -31.16 25.03
CA LEU A 21 0.85 -29.96 24.70
C LEU A 21 1.66 -28.68 24.89
N LEU A 22 2.54 -28.61 25.89
CA LEU A 22 3.43 -27.47 26.08
C LEU A 22 4.50 -27.40 25.00
N ALA A 23 5.09 -28.54 24.60
CA ALA A 23 6.06 -28.63 23.51
C ALA A 23 5.44 -28.29 22.15
N LEU A 24 4.17 -28.68 21.89
CA LEU A 24 3.46 -28.34 20.68
C LEU A 24 3.12 -26.84 20.60
N ASN A 25 2.80 -26.19 21.73
CA ASN A 25 2.58 -24.75 21.76
C ASN A 25 3.86 -23.93 21.63
N ILE A 26 5.01 -24.44 22.11
CA ILE A 26 6.32 -23.78 21.95
C ILE A 26 6.78 -23.89 20.49
N ALA A 27 6.48 -24.98 19.78
CA ALA A 27 6.79 -25.14 18.36
C ALA A 27 5.96 -24.21 17.45
N LEU A 28 4.76 -23.78 17.89
CA LEU A 28 3.91 -22.83 17.15
C LEU A 28 4.30 -21.36 17.35
N VAL A 29 5.14 -21.03 18.34
CA VAL A 29 5.61 -19.67 18.62
C VAL A 29 7.00 -19.39 18.02
N ALA A 30 7.74 -20.43 17.61
CA ALA A 30 9.06 -20.31 17.01
C ALA A 30 9.06 -19.97 15.50
N GLY A 31 7.94 -19.54 14.94
CA GLY A 31 7.73 -19.31 13.50
C GLY A 31 7.75 -17.86 13.02
N CYS A 32 8.44 -16.94 13.70
CA CYS A 32 8.65 -15.57 13.21
C CYS A 32 10.12 -15.17 13.24
N ALA A 33 11.01 -16.05 12.78
CA ALA A 33 12.24 -15.57 12.18
C ALA A 33 11.86 -15.11 10.77
N SER A 34 12.16 -13.88 10.39
CA SER A 34 11.95 -13.35 9.05
C SER A 34 12.74 -14.17 8.06
N GLU A 35 12.20 -15.29 7.58
CA GLU A 35 12.68 -15.86 6.34
C GLU A 35 12.53 -14.77 5.29
N GLY A 36 13.65 -14.34 4.68
CA GLY A 36 13.64 -13.31 3.66
C GLY A 36 12.60 -13.64 2.60
N ARG A 37 11.70 -12.69 2.30
CA ARG A 37 10.67 -12.87 1.29
C ARG A 37 11.32 -13.11 -0.07
N LEU A 38 10.93 -14.16 -0.76
CA LEU A 38 11.38 -14.43 -2.12
C LEU A 38 10.63 -13.53 -3.10
N LEU A 39 11.34 -13.03 -4.11
CA LEU A 39 10.72 -12.34 -5.25
C LEU A 39 9.64 -13.22 -5.87
N MET A 40 8.45 -12.66 -6.08
CA MET A 40 7.31 -13.37 -6.68
C MET A 40 7.70 -14.07 -8.00
N PRO A 41 7.05 -15.18 -8.37
CA PRO A 41 7.29 -15.85 -9.66
C PRO A 41 7.17 -14.87 -10.83
N THR A 42 7.94 -15.11 -11.87
CA THR A 42 7.85 -14.32 -13.10
C THR A 42 6.42 -14.35 -13.64
N PRO A 43 5.76 -13.20 -13.84
CA PRO A 43 4.42 -13.17 -14.43
C PRO A 43 4.39 -13.86 -15.80
N ALA A 44 3.34 -14.65 -16.06
CA ALA A 44 3.22 -15.46 -17.27
C ALA A 44 3.40 -14.65 -18.58
N VAL A 45 3.01 -13.40 -18.58
CA VAL A 45 3.18 -12.50 -19.73
C VAL A 45 4.64 -12.27 -20.13
N TYR A 46 5.59 -12.44 -19.19
CA TYR A 46 7.02 -12.26 -19.42
C TYR A 46 7.80 -13.58 -19.58
N GLN A 47 7.13 -14.71 -19.50
CA GLN A 47 7.78 -16.02 -19.67
C GLN A 47 7.97 -16.43 -21.14
N GLN A 48 7.33 -15.72 -22.07
CA GLN A 48 7.35 -15.98 -23.49
C GLN A 48 7.44 -14.67 -24.30
N GLU A 49 7.94 -14.77 -25.54
CA GLU A 49 7.93 -13.63 -26.46
C GLU A 49 6.49 -13.26 -26.92
N PRO A 50 6.19 -11.98 -27.18
CA PRO A 50 7.10 -10.83 -27.11
C PRO A 50 7.30 -10.24 -25.70
N GLY A 51 6.61 -10.72 -24.69
CA GLY A 51 6.64 -10.16 -23.34
C GLY A 51 8.03 -10.21 -22.70
N ALA A 52 8.77 -11.31 -22.88
CA ALA A 52 10.10 -11.47 -22.31
C ALA A 52 11.09 -10.40 -22.79
N SER A 53 11.03 -10.02 -24.07
CA SER A 53 11.89 -8.96 -24.62
C SER A 53 11.45 -7.55 -24.23
N THR A 54 10.18 -7.35 -23.90
CA THR A 54 9.66 -6.02 -23.52
C THR A 54 9.87 -5.69 -22.05
N LEU A 55 10.00 -6.67 -21.18
CA LEU A 55 10.31 -6.43 -19.77
C LEU A 55 11.65 -5.67 -19.66
N PHE A 56 11.63 -4.52 -19.03
CA PHE A 56 12.77 -3.59 -18.86
C PHE A 56 13.25 -2.86 -20.12
N ALA A 57 12.55 -2.95 -21.25
CA ALA A 57 12.97 -2.26 -22.49
C ALA A 57 13.11 -0.75 -22.28
N ASP A 58 12.18 -0.14 -21.57
CA ASP A 58 12.13 1.31 -21.31
C ASP A 58 12.73 1.71 -19.94
N THR A 59 13.35 0.75 -19.21
CA THR A 59 14.01 1.05 -17.93
C THR A 59 15.22 1.96 -18.16
N VAL A 60 15.22 3.14 -17.56
CA VAL A 60 16.34 4.08 -17.63
C VAL A 60 17.58 3.55 -16.89
N PRO A 61 18.80 3.95 -17.32
CA PRO A 61 20.05 3.43 -16.74
C PRO A 61 20.12 3.57 -15.20
N GLU A 62 19.61 4.67 -14.65
CA GLU A 62 19.64 4.98 -13.22
C GLU A 62 18.81 4.00 -12.38
N ARG A 63 17.83 3.34 -12.99
CA ARG A 63 16.97 2.31 -12.35
C ARG A 63 17.42 0.88 -12.63
N ARG A 64 18.49 0.68 -13.40
CA ARG A 64 19.09 -0.64 -13.67
C ARG A 64 20.01 -1.06 -12.53
N THR A 65 19.43 -1.26 -11.36
CA THR A 65 20.11 -1.63 -10.12
C THR A 65 19.45 -2.86 -9.49
N PRO A 66 20.11 -3.59 -8.60
CA PRO A 66 19.46 -4.67 -7.85
C PRO A 66 18.38 -4.19 -6.89
N GLY A 67 18.41 -2.91 -6.47
CA GLY A 67 17.40 -2.31 -5.60
C GLY A 67 16.27 -1.64 -6.37
N VAL A 68 15.11 -1.55 -5.75
CA VAL A 68 13.95 -0.76 -6.21
C VAL A 68 13.69 0.33 -5.19
N GLU A 69 13.82 1.60 -5.59
CA GLU A 69 13.47 2.72 -4.73
C GLU A 69 11.99 3.04 -4.86
N LEU A 70 11.32 3.15 -3.71
CA LEU A 70 9.91 3.47 -3.58
C LEU A 70 9.72 4.77 -2.82
N LEU A 71 8.72 5.54 -3.18
CA LEU A 71 8.17 6.55 -2.27
C LEU A 71 7.31 5.87 -1.21
N PHE A 72 7.42 6.30 0.04
CA PHE A 72 6.46 5.92 1.05
C PHE A 72 5.73 7.13 1.60
N ILE A 73 4.48 6.91 1.96
CA ILE A 73 3.65 7.83 2.73
C ILE A 73 3.02 7.00 3.85
N THR A 74 3.13 7.45 5.09
CA THR A 74 2.68 6.66 6.24
C THR A 74 2.06 7.52 7.33
N ASN A 75 1.00 7.00 7.95
CA ASN A 75 0.45 7.45 9.21
C ASN A 75 0.66 6.44 10.35
N ARG A 76 1.69 5.60 10.23
CA ARG A 76 2.19 4.77 11.31
C ARG A 76 3.04 5.59 12.27
N ALA A 77 2.98 5.28 13.55
CA ALA A 77 3.95 5.79 14.52
C ALA A 77 5.35 5.25 14.19
N THR A 78 6.36 6.07 14.43
CA THR A 78 7.76 5.62 14.37
C THR A 78 7.97 4.47 15.35
N GLU A 79 8.72 3.45 14.94
CA GLU A 79 9.06 2.34 15.82
C GLU A 79 10.03 2.81 16.91
N THR A 80 9.78 2.40 18.13
CA THR A 80 10.58 2.78 19.30
C THR A 80 11.33 1.62 19.94
N ASN A 81 10.98 0.38 19.54
CA ASN A 81 11.72 -0.79 20.00
C ASN A 81 13.06 -0.89 19.26
N PRO A 82 14.20 -0.77 19.97
CA PRO A 82 15.54 -0.81 19.33
C PRO A 82 15.90 -2.18 18.73
N GLU A 83 15.17 -3.24 19.08
CA GLU A 83 15.35 -4.58 18.52
C GLU A 83 14.53 -4.79 17.23
N SER A 84 13.62 -3.88 16.92
CA SER A 84 12.80 -3.95 15.71
C SER A 84 13.62 -3.57 14.48
N THR A 85 13.43 -4.32 13.40
CA THR A 85 13.96 -3.98 12.07
C THR A 85 13.02 -3.09 11.28
N GLN A 86 11.83 -2.76 11.82
CA GLN A 86 10.84 -1.92 11.17
C GLN A 86 11.11 -0.44 11.49
N PRO A 87 11.07 0.48 10.50
CA PRO A 87 11.21 1.91 10.77
C PRO A 87 9.94 2.51 11.39
N TYR A 88 8.79 1.90 11.12
CA TYR A 88 7.47 2.32 11.61
C TYR A 88 6.72 1.11 12.17
N GLY A 89 6.11 1.31 13.34
CA GLY A 89 5.42 0.29 14.09
C GLY A 89 3.93 0.13 13.78
N GLU A 90 3.20 -0.46 14.73
CA GLU A 90 1.77 -0.74 14.61
C GLU A 90 0.88 0.40 15.11
N GLY A 91 1.44 1.40 15.80
CA GLY A 91 0.72 2.54 16.33
C GLY A 91 0.27 3.52 15.24
N ARG A 92 -0.80 4.28 15.55
CA ARG A 92 -1.28 5.40 14.71
C ARG A 92 -0.45 6.63 15.00
N SER A 93 -0.08 7.39 13.96
CA SER A 93 0.48 8.73 14.07
C SER A 93 -0.57 9.76 13.65
N VAL A 94 -0.61 10.88 14.36
CA VAL A 94 -1.39 12.06 13.96
C VAL A 94 -0.70 12.88 12.86
N GLU A 95 0.55 12.53 12.55
CA GLU A 95 1.34 13.13 11.49
C GLU A 95 1.37 12.20 10.27
N LEU A 96 1.30 12.77 9.08
CA LEU A 96 1.54 12.05 7.84
C LEU A 96 3.00 12.25 7.43
N THR A 97 3.76 11.17 7.47
CA THR A 97 5.19 11.14 7.16
C THR A 97 5.43 10.63 5.74
N PHE A 98 6.46 11.12 5.07
CA PHE A 98 6.84 10.69 3.72
C PHE A 98 8.35 10.62 3.53
N GLY A 99 8.78 9.81 2.57
CA GLY A 99 10.19 9.61 2.28
C GLY A 99 10.41 8.55 1.20
N THR A 100 11.62 7.98 1.18
CA THR A 100 11.99 6.88 0.28
C THR A 100 12.39 5.63 1.04
N ALA A 101 12.11 4.47 0.44
CA ALA A 101 12.53 3.17 0.93
C ALA A 101 13.09 2.36 -0.25
N VAL A 102 14.20 1.68 -0.03
CA VAL A 102 14.79 0.79 -1.02
C VAL A 102 14.43 -0.65 -0.67
N VAL A 103 13.95 -1.40 -1.64
CA VAL A 103 13.81 -2.86 -1.57
C VAL A 103 14.94 -3.47 -2.35
N ASP A 104 15.89 -4.06 -1.65
CA ASP A 104 17.04 -4.73 -2.24
C ASP A 104 16.66 -6.16 -2.64
N MET A 105 17.02 -6.54 -3.86
CA MET A 105 16.84 -7.88 -4.42
C MET A 105 18.18 -8.60 -4.36
N VAL A 106 18.46 -9.22 -3.22
CA VAL A 106 19.76 -9.78 -2.83
C VAL A 106 19.72 -11.33 -2.74
N PRO A 107 20.88 -12.00 -2.60
CA PRO A 107 22.21 -11.48 -2.41
C PRO A 107 23.07 -11.45 -3.68
N GLY A 108 23.93 -10.40 -3.80
CA GLY A 108 25.06 -10.40 -4.73
C GLY A 108 24.73 -10.45 -6.22
N LEU A 109 23.48 -10.17 -6.62
CA LEU A 109 23.08 -10.12 -8.00
C LEU A 109 23.47 -8.78 -8.64
N THR A 110 24.05 -8.85 -9.81
CA THR A 110 24.15 -7.68 -10.69
C THR A 110 22.80 -7.39 -11.32
N TRP A 111 22.63 -6.20 -11.92
CA TRP A 111 21.44 -5.92 -12.71
C TRP A 111 21.20 -6.97 -13.80
N SER A 112 22.25 -7.36 -14.53
CA SER A 112 22.15 -8.37 -15.60
C SER A 112 21.70 -9.72 -15.09
N ASP A 113 22.19 -10.16 -13.90
CA ASP A 113 21.71 -11.39 -13.27
C ASP A 113 20.22 -11.28 -12.92
N LEU A 114 19.80 -10.19 -12.29
CA LEU A 114 18.42 -9.97 -11.89
C LEU A 114 17.49 -9.91 -13.10
N GLU A 115 17.87 -9.19 -14.15
CA GLU A 115 17.13 -9.11 -15.41
C GLU A 115 16.95 -10.49 -16.03
N TYR A 116 18.00 -11.30 -16.07
CA TYR A 116 17.94 -12.67 -16.57
C TYR A 116 17.00 -13.55 -15.73
N GLN A 117 17.18 -13.56 -14.39
CA GLN A 117 16.32 -14.33 -13.48
C GLN A 117 14.83 -13.94 -13.57
N SER A 118 14.56 -12.67 -13.86
CA SER A 118 13.20 -12.12 -13.91
C SER A 118 12.43 -12.48 -15.19
N ARG A 119 13.10 -13.05 -16.18
CA ARG A 119 12.48 -13.56 -17.42
C ARG A 119 12.28 -15.08 -17.42
N LEU A 120 12.90 -15.79 -16.48
CA LEU A 120 12.79 -17.24 -16.40
C LEU A 120 11.45 -17.68 -15.79
N PRO A 121 10.76 -18.67 -16.36
CA PRO A 121 9.60 -19.31 -15.72
C PRO A 121 9.95 -19.88 -14.36
N GLU A 122 11.09 -20.56 -14.27
CA GLU A 122 11.70 -21.07 -13.03
C GLU A 122 13.09 -20.47 -12.87
N ARG A 123 13.30 -19.75 -11.78
CA ARG A 123 14.59 -19.14 -11.49
C ARG A 123 15.63 -20.17 -11.12
N THR A 124 16.84 -20.00 -11.61
CA THR A 124 17.99 -20.84 -11.26
C THR A 124 18.70 -20.37 -9.99
N LYS A 125 18.42 -19.12 -9.56
CA LYS A 125 18.92 -18.53 -8.31
C LYS A 125 17.75 -17.94 -7.55
N ALA A 126 17.69 -18.16 -6.24
CA ALA A 126 16.74 -17.49 -5.36
C ALA A 126 17.04 -15.98 -5.32
N VAL A 127 16.02 -15.16 -5.39
CA VAL A 127 16.11 -13.71 -5.25
C VAL A 127 15.34 -13.34 -3.97
N ASN A 128 16.07 -13.06 -2.90
CA ASN A 128 15.48 -12.62 -1.64
C ASN A 128 15.26 -11.10 -1.67
N LEU A 129 14.21 -10.65 -0.97
CA LEU A 129 13.91 -9.25 -0.78
C LEU A 129 14.34 -8.83 0.63
N GLU A 130 15.05 -7.73 0.72
CA GLU A 130 15.44 -7.12 1.99
C GLU A 130 15.05 -5.65 2.00
N LEU A 131 14.62 -5.16 3.17
CA LEU A 131 14.39 -3.73 3.35
C LEU A 131 15.74 -3.05 3.52
N GLY A 132 16.16 -2.31 2.52
CA GLY A 132 17.37 -1.54 2.52
C GLY A 132 17.20 -0.20 3.23
N ARG A 133 17.84 0.84 2.70
CA ARG A 133 17.79 2.18 3.28
C ARG A 133 16.38 2.75 3.25
N VAL A 134 15.89 3.22 4.42
CA VAL A 134 14.68 4.03 4.56
C VAL A 134 15.09 5.43 4.99
N THR A 135 14.63 6.43 4.24
CA THR A 135 14.96 7.84 4.48
C THR A 135 13.68 8.65 4.60
N GLU A 136 13.42 9.19 5.78
CA GLU A 136 12.36 10.15 5.98
C GLU A 136 12.77 11.49 5.35
N ALA A 137 11.89 12.07 4.53
CA ALA A 137 12.11 13.36 3.87
C ALA A 137 11.30 14.49 4.51
N GLY A 138 10.22 14.18 5.21
CA GLY A 138 9.42 15.16 5.91
C GLY A 138 8.13 14.63 6.52
N ARG A 139 7.47 15.52 7.26
CA ARG A 139 6.20 15.26 7.93
C ARG A 139 5.26 16.43 7.75
N PHE A 140 3.98 16.14 7.64
CA PHE A 140 2.92 17.12 7.78
C PHE A 140 2.65 17.40 9.27
N PRO A 141 2.21 18.61 9.62
CA PRO A 141 1.85 18.91 11.01
C PRO A 141 0.75 17.97 11.50
N PRO A 142 0.67 17.76 12.84
CA PRO A 142 -0.33 16.90 13.46
C PRO A 142 -1.76 17.25 13.07
N GLU A 143 -2.60 16.22 12.85
CA GLU A 143 -4.03 16.38 12.60
C GLU A 143 -4.83 15.90 13.82
N PRO A 144 -5.91 16.61 14.24
CA PRO A 144 -6.48 17.80 13.59
C PRO A 144 -5.59 19.03 13.74
N TYR A 145 -5.57 19.87 12.71
CA TYR A 145 -4.74 21.09 12.73
C TYR A 145 -5.21 22.08 13.80
N ASP A 146 -4.26 22.76 14.40
CA ASP A 146 -4.53 23.83 15.37
C ASP A 146 -5.31 24.98 14.73
N ILE A 147 -6.30 25.47 15.50
CA ILE A 147 -7.12 26.62 15.16
C ILE A 147 -6.96 27.72 16.21
N GLU A 148 -7.06 28.95 15.78
CA GLU A 148 -7.03 30.14 16.63
C GLU A 148 -8.41 30.80 16.62
N ALA A 149 -8.89 31.18 17.82
CA ALA A 149 -10.10 31.96 17.95
C ALA A 149 -9.79 33.44 17.71
N THR A 150 -10.52 34.08 16.80
CA THR A 150 -10.40 35.49 16.48
C THR A 150 -11.76 36.18 16.58
N ALA A 151 -11.78 37.49 16.52
CA ALA A 151 -13.04 38.25 16.47
C ALA A 151 -13.89 37.94 15.22
N ALA A 152 -13.27 37.47 14.15
CA ALA A 152 -13.93 37.05 12.92
C ALA A 152 -14.34 35.54 12.91
N GLY A 153 -14.08 34.82 13.99
CA GLY A 153 -14.36 33.39 14.12
C GLY A 153 -13.08 32.56 14.24
N ALA A 154 -13.23 31.23 14.10
CA ALA A 154 -12.11 30.29 14.13
C ALA A 154 -11.33 30.34 12.81
N VAL A 155 -10.02 30.47 12.91
CA VAL A 155 -9.08 30.44 11.76
C VAL A 155 -8.01 29.39 11.98
N ARG A 156 -7.43 28.87 10.89
CA ARG A 156 -6.26 27.98 10.99
C ARG A 156 -5.05 28.76 11.49
N SER A 157 -4.29 28.19 12.41
CA SER A 157 -3.05 28.79 12.90
C SER A 157 -2.10 29.11 11.74
N PRO A 158 -1.57 30.34 11.63
CA PRO A 158 -0.59 30.72 10.62
C PRO A 158 0.68 29.85 10.66
N ALA A 159 1.10 29.41 11.85
CA ALA A 159 2.25 28.52 12.03
C ALA A 159 2.00 27.17 11.33
N VAL A 160 0.86 26.54 11.63
CA VAL A 160 0.46 25.26 11.01
C VAL A 160 0.32 25.38 9.48
N LEU A 161 -0.22 26.51 8.99
CA LEU A 161 -0.31 26.74 7.55
C LEU A 161 1.08 26.86 6.90
N LYS A 162 2.06 27.43 7.60
CA LYS A 162 3.44 27.52 7.11
C LYS A 162 4.09 26.13 7.08
N GLU A 163 3.97 25.38 8.17
CA GLU A 163 4.51 24.01 8.26
C GLU A 163 3.90 23.09 7.17
N HIS A 164 2.58 23.16 7.01
CA HIS A 164 1.89 22.40 5.96
C HIS A 164 2.40 22.75 4.56
N ARG A 165 2.61 24.04 4.26
CA ARG A 165 3.17 24.46 2.96
C ARG A 165 4.59 23.93 2.76
N ASN A 166 5.43 23.99 3.80
CA ASN A 166 6.80 23.49 3.72
C ASN A 166 6.82 21.97 3.46
N ALA A 167 6.02 21.22 4.21
CA ALA A 167 5.89 19.76 4.01
C ALA A 167 5.38 19.44 2.61
N LYS A 168 4.36 20.18 2.12
CA LYS A 168 3.85 19.99 0.75
C LYS A 168 4.93 20.26 -0.30
N THR A 169 5.71 21.33 -0.15
CA THR A 169 6.83 21.63 -1.06
C THR A 169 7.87 20.52 -1.03
N GLY A 170 8.30 20.07 0.17
CA GLY A 170 9.26 18.97 0.32
C GLY A 170 8.77 17.68 -0.33
N PHE A 171 7.48 17.35 -0.19
CA PHE A 171 6.89 16.21 -0.87
C PHE A 171 6.93 16.36 -2.41
N GLN A 172 6.59 17.54 -2.92
CA GLN A 172 6.60 17.81 -4.35
C GLN A 172 8.01 17.77 -4.95
N ASP A 173 9.01 18.24 -4.21
CA ASP A 173 10.41 18.19 -4.61
C ASP A 173 10.90 16.74 -4.69
N LEU A 174 10.61 15.93 -3.66
CA LEU A 174 10.93 14.50 -3.63
C LEU A 174 10.26 13.74 -4.78
N MET A 175 8.97 13.96 -4.98
CA MET A 175 8.22 13.36 -6.10
C MET A 175 8.79 13.82 -7.45
N GLY A 176 9.15 15.10 -7.57
CA GLY A 176 9.76 15.67 -8.77
C GLY A 176 11.08 14.99 -9.14
N GLU A 177 11.91 14.64 -8.14
CA GLU A 177 13.12 13.85 -8.32
C GLU A 177 12.80 12.48 -8.93
N GLN A 178 11.87 11.76 -8.33
CA GLN A 178 11.45 10.45 -8.81
C GLN A 178 10.84 10.51 -10.22
N LEU A 179 10.08 11.56 -10.51
CA LEU A 179 9.52 11.78 -11.85
C LEU A 179 10.58 12.03 -12.90
N ARG A 180 11.72 12.68 -12.57
CA ARG A 180 12.81 12.87 -13.54
C ARG A 180 13.32 11.54 -14.10
N GLN A 181 13.37 10.51 -13.25
CA GLN A 181 13.82 9.17 -13.60
C GLN A 181 12.71 8.27 -14.15
N SER A 182 11.47 8.73 -14.23
CA SER A 182 10.32 7.94 -14.71
C SER A 182 10.02 8.27 -16.17
N PRO A 183 10.17 7.34 -17.12
CA PRO A 183 9.80 7.57 -18.52
C PRO A 183 8.31 7.90 -18.68
N SER A 184 7.45 7.19 -18.00
CA SER A 184 5.98 7.34 -18.11
C SER A 184 5.46 8.64 -17.49
N LYS A 185 6.12 9.18 -16.46
CA LYS A 185 5.63 10.29 -15.62
C LYS A 185 4.31 9.94 -14.92
N GLU A 186 4.09 8.67 -14.65
CA GLU A 186 2.92 8.13 -13.99
C GLU A 186 3.29 7.60 -12.61
N VAL A 187 2.34 7.64 -11.69
CA VAL A 187 2.55 7.17 -10.31
C VAL A 187 1.64 5.99 -10.04
N VAL A 188 2.20 4.92 -9.51
CA VAL A 188 1.45 3.77 -9.00
C VAL A 188 1.50 3.81 -7.47
N LEU A 189 0.35 3.97 -6.83
CA LEU A 189 0.21 3.97 -5.37
C LEU A 189 -0.45 2.67 -4.91
N TYR A 190 0.26 1.92 -4.05
CA TYR A 190 -0.24 0.69 -3.45
C TYR A 190 -0.68 0.90 -2.00
N VAL A 191 -1.85 0.35 -1.66
CA VAL A 191 -2.44 0.36 -0.31
C VAL A 191 -2.58 -1.07 0.17
N HIS A 192 -1.82 -1.44 1.19
CA HIS A 192 -1.76 -2.81 1.70
C HIS A 192 -2.97 -3.22 2.54
N GLY A 193 -3.08 -4.52 2.82
CA GLY A 193 -4.18 -5.13 3.57
C GLY A 193 -3.96 -5.22 5.07
N PHE A 194 -4.74 -6.14 5.69
CA PHE A 194 -4.65 -6.48 7.10
C PHE A 194 -3.34 -7.20 7.42
N ASN A 195 -2.83 -6.99 8.64
CA ASN A 195 -1.65 -7.66 9.20
C ASN A 195 -0.35 -7.49 8.38
N GLU A 196 -0.22 -6.33 7.73
CA GLU A 196 0.96 -5.96 6.96
C GLU A 196 1.84 -5.01 7.75
N THR A 197 3.16 -5.23 7.70
CA THR A 197 4.17 -4.33 8.26
C THR A 197 4.57 -3.28 7.21
N PHE A 198 5.41 -2.32 7.61
CA PHE A 198 6.02 -1.38 6.66
C PHE A 198 6.85 -2.13 5.60
N ALA A 199 7.70 -3.07 6.05
CA ALA A 199 8.55 -3.84 5.16
C ALA A 199 7.75 -4.73 4.20
N SER A 200 6.70 -5.43 4.67
CA SER A 200 5.89 -6.30 3.80
C SER A 200 5.17 -5.52 2.71
N ALA A 201 4.66 -4.33 3.03
CA ALA A 201 4.07 -3.42 2.04
C ALA A 201 5.11 -2.94 1.02
N ALA A 202 6.32 -2.60 1.48
CA ALA A 202 7.44 -2.21 0.61
C ALA A 202 7.85 -3.35 -0.31
N PHE A 203 7.96 -4.59 0.19
CA PHE A 203 8.29 -5.76 -0.62
C PHE A 203 7.26 -5.99 -1.72
N THR A 204 5.96 -5.95 -1.38
CA THR A 204 4.90 -6.13 -2.37
C THR A 204 4.98 -5.09 -3.48
N MET A 205 5.14 -3.81 -3.12
CA MET A 205 5.26 -2.77 -4.14
C MET A 205 6.59 -2.83 -4.90
N GLY A 206 7.68 -3.25 -4.25
CA GLY A 206 8.98 -3.46 -4.89
C GLY A 206 8.91 -4.51 -6.00
N GLU A 207 8.24 -5.64 -5.72
CA GLU A 207 8.01 -6.70 -6.71
C GLU A 207 7.13 -6.22 -7.87
N LEU A 208 6.02 -5.56 -7.56
CA LEU A 208 5.12 -5.01 -8.59
C LEU A 208 5.84 -3.99 -9.46
N CYS A 209 6.56 -3.05 -8.84
CA CYS A 209 7.35 -2.04 -9.55
C CYS A 209 8.40 -2.66 -10.47
N HIS A 210 9.07 -3.71 -9.99
CA HIS A 210 10.04 -4.44 -10.79
C HIS A 210 9.40 -5.05 -12.04
N PHE A 211 8.27 -5.72 -11.88
CA PHE A 211 7.57 -6.35 -13.01
C PHE A 211 6.70 -5.37 -13.83
N PHE A 212 6.57 -4.12 -13.41
CA PHE A 212 6.08 -3.02 -14.27
C PHE A 212 7.20 -2.38 -15.10
N GLY A 213 8.36 -3.03 -15.21
CA GLY A 213 9.49 -2.53 -15.97
C GLY A 213 10.20 -1.33 -15.34
N ARG A 214 9.88 -0.97 -14.08
CA ARG A 214 10.47 0.18 -13.36
C ARG A 214 10.29 1.53 -14.07
N GLU A 215 9.25 1.67 -14.89
CA GLU A 215 8.99 2.87 -15.69
C GLU A 215 8.23 3.94 -14.92
N HIS A 216 7.48 3.55 -13.91
CA HIS A 216 6.62 4.41 -13.10
C HIS A 216 7.33 4.91 -11.84
N VAL A 217 6.78 5.96 -11.24
CA VAL A 217 7.07 6.28 -9.84
C VAL A 217 6.22 5.35 -8.99
N CYS A 218 6.87 4.49 -8.23
CA CYS A 218 6.21 3.51 -7.39
C CYS A 218 6.12 4.03 -5.95
N ALA A 219 4.93 4.01 -5.37
CA ALA A 219 4.67 4.54 -4.05
C ALA A 219 3.85 3.55 -3.20
N ILE A 220 4.06 3.57 -1.89
CA ILE A 220 3.22 2.87 -0.91
C ILE A 220 2.53 3.87 0.00
N PHE A 221 1.26 3.63 0.29
CA PHE A 221 0.59 4.18 1.46
C PHE A 221 0.53 3.08 2.51
N THR A 222 1.33 3.21 3.58
CA THR A 222 1.37 2.23 4.65
C THR A 222 0.71 2.78 5.90
N TRP A 223 -0.25 2.02 6.43
CA TRP A 223 -1.12 2.39 7.53
C TRP A 223 -1.07 1.34 8.65
N PRO A 224 -1.39 1.68 9.91
CA PRO A 224 -1.31 0.75 11.05
C PRO A 224 -2.38 -0.35 10.92
N ALA A 225 -2.03 -1.43 10.21
CA ALA A 225 -2.91 -2.53 9.82
C ALA A 225 -2.82 -3.77 10.71
N SER A 226 -1.89 -3.78 11.63
CA SER A 226 -1.71 -4.85 12.62
C SER A 226 -1.93 -4.28 14.02
N ALA A 227 -2.35 -5.13 14.94
CA ALA A 227 -2.42 -4.83 16.35
C ALA A 227 -2.06 -6.10 17.13
N SER A 228 -1.28 -5.95 18.18
CA SER A 228 -0.99 -7.05 19.12
C SER A 228 -2.26 -7.53 19.80
N GLY A 229 -2.41 -8.85 19.94
CA GLY A 229 -3.56 -9.48 20.57
C GLY A 229 -4.14 -10.66 19.78
N GLY A 230 -5.24 -11.22 20.25
CA GLY A 230 -5.94 -12.30 19.53
C GLY A 230 -6.58 -11.79 18.23
N PHE A 231 -6.84 -12.71 17.29
CA PHE A 231 -7.36 -12.40 15.95
C PHE A 231 -8.56 -11.42 15.96
N LEU A 232 -9.54 -11.62 16.82
CA LEU A 232 -10.74 -10.77 16.88
C LEU A 232 -10.42 -9.33 17.34
N THR A 233 -9.58 -9.18 18.36
CA THR A 233 -9.19 -7.86 18.89
C THR A 233 -8.30 -7.12 17.87
N SER A 234 -7.38 -7.82 17.23
CA SER A 234 -6.53 -7.29 16.19
C SER A 234 -7.33 -6.84 14.97
N TYR A 235 -8.30 -7.63 14.52
CA TYR A 235 -9.15 -7.30 13.38
C TYR A 235 -10.05 -6.08 13.66
N THR A 236 -10.62 -5.96 14.87
CA THR A 236 -11.43 -4.80 15.26
C THR A 236 -10.59 -3.53 15.32
N ALA A 237 -9.42 -3.57 15.97
CA ALA A 237 -8.51 -2.44 16.05
C ALA A 237 -8.00 -2.00 14.65
N THR A 238 -7.77 -2.97 13.76
CA THR A 238 -7.40 -2.71 12.37
C THR A 238 -8.53 -2.04 11.59
N THR A 239 -9.79 -2.41 11.84
CA THR A 239 -10.94 -1.74 11.20
C THR A 239 -11.03 -0.27 11.58
N GLU A 240 -10.78 0.05 12.86
CA GLU A 240 -10.70 1.46 13.29
C GLU A 240 -9.50 2.18 12.69
N SER A 241 -8.33 1.52 12.61
CA SER A 241 -7.14 2.08 11.96
C SER A 241 -7.37 2.32 10.48
N ALA A 242 -8.10 1.44 9.79
CA ALA A 242 -8.52 1.63 8.42
C ALA A 242 -9.36 2.91 8.26
N THR A 243 -10.37 3.08 9.11
CA THR A 243 -11.21 4.29 9.12
C THR A 243 -10.38 5.55 9.42
N TYR A 244 -9.50 5.48 10.41
CA TYR A 244 -8.57 6.57 10.75
C TYR A 244 -7.66 6.97 9.57
N SER A 245 -7.29 6.03 8.72
CA SER A 245 -6.34 6.25 7.63
C SER A 245 -6.97 6.81 6.35
N VAL A 246 -8.29 6.87 6.26
CA VAL A 246 -9.03 7.29 5.05
C VAL A 246 -8.64 8.71 4.62
N SER A 247 -8.72 9.69 5.52
CA SER A 247 -8.41 11.09 5.22
C SER A 247 -6.93 11.30 4.88
N HIS A 248 -6.03 10.54 5.52
CA HIS A 248 -4.61 10.54 5.21
C HIS A 248 -4.33 9.99 3.80
N LEU A 249 -5.02 8.92 3.39
CA LEU A 249 -4.91 8.40 2.03
C LEU A 249 -5.49 9.38 1.00
N ALA A 250 -6.64 9.98 1.28
CA ALA A 250 -7.23 11.01 0.41
C ALA A 250 -6.26 12.19 0.23
N LYS A 251 -5.65 12.68 1.32
CA LYS A 251 -4.60 13.70 1.29
C LYS A 251 -3.39 13.25 0.45
N SER A 252 -2.95 12.00 0.59
CA SER A 252 -1.83 11.45 -0.17
C SER A 252 -2.10 11.43 -1.67
N ILE A 253 -3.26 10.92 -2.09
CA ILE A 253 -3.67 10.90 -3.51
C ILE A 253 -3.74 12.32 -4.08
N ARG A 254 -4.31 13.27 -3.33
CA ARG A 254 -4.39 14.68 -3.73
C ARG A 254 -3.00 15.29 -3.93
N MET A 255 -2.08 15.06 -3.00
CA MET A 255 -0.70 15.57 -3.08
C MET A 255 0.04 15.02 -4.29
N ILE A 256 -0.07 13.71 -4.53
CA ILE A 256 0.51 13.05 -5.70
C ILE A 256 -0.03 13.71 -6.97
N ALA A 257 -1.34 13.79 -7.12
CA ALA A 257 -1.99 14.32 -8.32
C ALA A 257 -1.67 15.80 -8.59
N GLN A 258 -1.50 16.59 -7.52
CA GLN A 258 -1.19 18.02 -7.60
C GLN A 258 0.32 18.30 -7.82
N THR A 259 1.18 17.29 -7.73
CA THR A 259 2.60 17.47 -8.02
C THR A 259 2.81 17.80 -9.50
N PRO A 260 3.57 18.86 -9.82
CA PRO A 260 3.91 19.19 -11.19
C PRO A 260 4.60 18.03 -11.91
N GLY A 261 4.22 17.78 -13.15
CA GLY A 261 4.79 16.70 -13.96
C GLY A 261 4.10 15.34 -13.85
N VAL A 262 3.30 15.09 -12.82
CA VAL A 262 2.47 13.87 -12.76
C VAL A 262 1.41 13.90 -13.85
N LYS A 263 1.41 12.89 -14.71
CA LYS A 263 0.46 12.74 -15.82
C LYS A 263 -0.76 11.94 -15.40
N ARG A 264 -0.56 10.79 -14.76
CA ARG A 264 -1.61 9.84 -14.33
C ARG A 264 -1.27 9.22 -12.99
N VAL A 265 -2.31 8.82 -12.26
CA VAL A 265 -2.21 8.11 -10.99
C VAL A 265 -2.95 6.79 -11.11
N HIS A 266 -2.26 5.69 -10.85
CA HIS A 266 -2.83 4.36 -10.77
C HIS A 266 -2.89 3.95 -9.31
N LEU A 267 -4.04 3.45 -8.88
CA LEU A 267 -4.29 3.08 -7.49
C LEU A 267 -4.46 1.57 -7.40
N MET A 268 -3.75 0.95 -6.49
CA MET A 268 -3.80 -0.48 -6.26
C MET A 268 -4.07 -0.73 -4.77
N ALA A 269 -4.99 -1.62 -4.45
CA ALA A 269 -5.28 -1.96 -3.05
C ALA A 269 -5.49 -3.46 -2.88
N HIS A 270 -5.07 -3.98 -1.73
CA HIS A 270 -5.22 -5.38 -1.37
C HIS A 270 -6.09 -5.51 -0.11
N SER A 271 -7.00 -6.51 -0.13
CA SER A 271 -7.78 -6.90 1.04
C SER A 271 -8.45 -5.70 1.74
N ARG A 272 -8.23 -5.49 3.04
CA ARG A 272 -8.77 -4.36 3.83
C ARG A 272 -8.32 -2.99 3.31
N GLY A 273 -7.19 -2.90 2.63
CA GLY A 273 -6.76 -1.67 1.95
C GLY A 273 -7.73 -1.19 0.88
N SER A 274 -8.53 -2.10 0.30
CA SER A 274 -9.60 -1.74 -0.65
C SER A 274 -10.69 -0.90 0.01
N ALA A 275 -11.07 -1.23 1.26
CA ALA A 275 -12.02 -0.42 2.02
C ALA A 275 -11.47 0.98 2.33
N VAL A 276 -10.17 1.08 2.71
CA VAL A 276 -9.52 2.40 2.92
C VAL A 276 -9.53 3.21 1.63
N LEU A 277 -9.16 2.58 0.50
CA LEU A 277 -9.10 3.25 -0.81
C LEU A 277 -10.48 3.72 -1.27
N LEU A 278 -11.51 2.89 -1.23
CA LEU A 278 -12.85 3.27 -1.70
C LEU A 278 -13.42 4.42 -0.87
N ASN A 279 -13.21 4.42 0.46
CA ASN A 279 -13.62 5.53 1.31
C ASN A 279 -12.83 6.82 1.00
N ALA A 280 -11.52 6.73 0.77
CA ALA A 280 -10.70 7.87 0.38
C ALA A 280 -11.13 8.46 -0.97
N LEU A 281 -11.44 7.61 -1.94
CA LEU A 281 -11.97 8.03 -3.24
C LEU A 281 -13.33 8.73 -3.10
N ARG A 282 -14.18 8.23 -2.20
CA ARG A 282 -15.45 8.90 -1.89
C ARG A 282 -15.23 10.30 -1.30
N GLU A 283 -14.30 10.47 -0.36
CA GLU A 283 -13.96 11.80 0.17
C GLU A 283 -13.48 12.75 -0.92
N LEU A 284 -12.57 12.30 -1.77
CA LEU A 284 -12.06 13.06 -2.91
C LEU A 284 -13.18 13.43 -3.90
N GLY A 285 -14.10 12.50 -4.15
CA GLY A 285 -15.27 12.75 -4.98
C GLY A 285 -16.17 13.85 -4.43
N ILE A 286 -16.48 13.80 -3.13
CA ILE A 286 -17.28 14.83 -2.43
C ILE A 286 -16.56 16.19 -2.49
N GLU A 287 -15.25 16.21 -2.22
CA GLU A 287 -14.42 17.42 -2.28
C GLU A 287 -14.48 18.08 -3.67
N ALA A 288 -14.25 17.31 -4.71
CA ALA A 288 -14.26 17.81 -6.08
C ALA A 288 -15.63 18.35 -6.48
N ILE A 289 -16.70 17.63 -6.15
CA ILE A 289 -18.08 18.04 -6.42
C ILE A 289 -18.42 19.32 -5.66
N ALA A 290 -18.09 19.40 -4.39
CA ALA A 290 -18.30 20.60 -3.57
C ALA A 290 -17.54 21.82 -4.12
N ALA A 291 -16.32 21.60 -4.62
CA ALA A 291 -15.51 22.64 -5.24
C ALA A 291 -15.96 22.99 -6.67
N GLY A 292 -16.85 22.21 -7.29
CA GLY A 292 -17.27 22.36 -8.69
C GLY A 292 -16.15 22.05 -9.69
N VAL A 293 -15.24 21.15 -9.34
CA VAL A 293 -14.09 20.74 -10.15
C VAL A 293 -14.32 19.32 -10.67
N GLU A 294 -13.92 19.05 -11.91
CA GLU A 294 -13.93 17.70 -12.48
C GLU A 294 -12.96 16.80 -11.70
N PRO A 295 -13.41 15.71 -11.05
CA PRO A 295 -12.53 14.83 -10.26
C PRO A 295 -11.34 14.30 -11.05
N LEU A 296 -11.55 13.89 -12.31
CA LEU A 296 -10.48 13.42 -13.19
C LEU A 296 -9.36 14.47 -13.37
N THR A 297 -9.74 15.73 -13.54
CA THR A 297 -8.77 16.82 -13.68
C THR A 297 -8.04 17.09 -12.38
N ALA A 298 -8.75 17.03 -11.23
CA ALA A 298 -8.20 17.30 -9.92
C ALA A 298 -7.24 16.20 -9.45
N PHE A 299 -7.58 14.91 -9.69
CA PHE A 299 -6.87 13.77 -9.10
C PHE A 299 -6.14 12.91 -10.13
N LYS A 300 -6.34 13.11 -11.43
CA LYS A 300 -5.65 12.41 -12.53
C LYS A 300 -5.69 10.89 -12.41
N ILE A 301 -6.73 10.33 -11.78
CA ILE A 301 -6.85 8.89 -11.57
C ILE A 301 -7.13 8.23 -12.92
N ASP A 302 -6.29 7.25 -13.28
CA ASP A 302 -6.43 6.50 -14.51
C ASP A 302 -6.97 5.10 -14.24
N ASN A 303 -6.27 4.25 -13.50
CA ASN A 303 -6.72 2.90 -13.19
C ASN A 303 -6.84 2.69 -11.67
N VAL A 304 -7.82 1.87 -11.29
CA VAL A 304 -7.99 1.36 -9.92
C VAL A 304 -8.03 -0.16 -9.99
N VAL A 305 -7.14 -0.80 -9.24
CA VAL A 305 -7.01 -2.27 -9.18
C VAL A 305 -7.21 -2.73 -7.75
N LEU A 306 -8.18 -3.61 -7.53
CA LEU A 306 -8.47 -4.19 -6.23
C LEU A 306 -8.12 -5.68 -6.26
N PHE A 307 -7.29 -6.13 -5.32
CA PHE A 307 -6.90 -7.52 -5.14
C PHE A 307 -7.57 -8.10 -3.91
N ALA A 308 -8.34 -9.17 -4.07
CA ALA A 308 -9.08 -9.85 -3.00
C ALA A 308 -9.70 -8.84 -2.01
N PRO A 309 -10.58 -7.92 -2.49
CA PRO A 309 -11.06 -6.80 -1.69
C PRO A 309 -11.85 -7.27 -0.47
N ASP A 310 -11.42 -6.88 0.73
CA ASP A 310 -12.13 -7.14 1.98
C ASP A 310 -13.02 -5.93 2.32
N ILE A 311 -14.13 -5.86 1.62
CA ILE A 311 -15.21 -4.89 1.80
C ILE A 311 -16.53 -5.55 1.41
N ASP A 312 -17.57 -5.31 2.20
CA ASP A 312 -18.92 -5.75 1.86
C ASP A 312 -19.40 -5.13 0.53
N LEU A 313 -20.03 -5.94 -0.33
CA LEU A 313 -20.41 -5.52 -1.67
C LEU A 313 -21.42 -4.36 -1.67
N ASP A 314 -22.39 -4.37 -0.74
CA ASP A 314 -23.38 -3.29 -0.64
C ASP A 314 -22.73 -1.99 -0.15
N VAL A 315 -21.76 -2.11 0.78
CA VAL A 315 -20.96 -0.98 1.24
C VAL A 315 -20.10 -0.44 0.11
N ALA A 316 -19.43 -1.28 -0.65
CA ALA A 316 -18.63 -0.87 -1.81
C ALA A 316 -19.49 -0.12 -2.85
N ASN A 317 -20.65 -0.69 -3.19
CA ASN A 317 -21.62 -0.05 -4.10
C ASN A 317 -22.05 1.32 -3.59
N LYS A 318 -22.32 1.46 -2.30
CA LYS A 318 -22.68 2.76 -1.69
C LYS A 318 -21.51 3.76 -1.74
N GLN A 319 -20.29 3.33 -1.52
CA GLN A 319 -19.10 4.21 -1.65
C GLN A 319 -18.91 4.67 -3.10
N MET A 320 -19.16 3.78 -4.06
CA MET A 320 -19.04 4.09 -5.49
C MET A 320 -20.19 4.93 -6.04
N GLN A 321 -21.31 5.03 -5.33
CA GLN A 321 -22.50 5.78 -5.78
C GLN A 321 -22.18 7.25 -6.09
N ILE A 322 -21.19 7.84 -5.39
CA ILE A 322 -20.74 9.20 -5.67
C ILE A 322 -20.22 9.36 -7.11
N PHE A 323 -19.62 8.30 -7.67
CA PHE A 323 -19.09 8.30 -9.04
C PHE A 323 -20.20 8.11 -10.10
N MET A 324 -21.32 7.55 -9.67
CA MET A 324 -22.49 7.25 -10.50
C MET A 324 -23.54 8.36 -10.44
N SER A 325 -23.23 9.47 -9.76
CA SER A 325 -24.11 10.64 -9.60
C SER A 325 -25.47 10.31 -8.96
N ASN A 326 -25.53 10.34 -7.66
CA ASN A 326 -26.78 10.35 -6.92
C ASN A 326 -27.60 11.61 -7.31
N PRO A 327 -28.82 11.50 -7.86
CA PRO A 327 -29.63 12.64 -8.27
C PRO A 327 -29.99 13.58 -7.10
N ASP A 328 -29.97 13.07 -5.86
CA ASP A 328 -30.25 13.86 -4.66
C ASP A 328 -29.05 14.68 -4.18
N MET A 329 -27.87 14.50 -4.79
CA MET A 329 -26.70 15.30 -4.43
C MET A 329 -26.83 16.74 -4.93
N ILE A 330 -26.63 17.69 -4.02
CA ILE A 330 -26.46 19.10 -4.38
C ILE A 330 -25.11 19.24 -5.10
N THR A 331 -25.15 19.50 -6.38
CA THR A 331 -23.96 19.63 -7.22
C THR A 331 -24.11 20.79 -8.20
N ARG A 332 -22.98 21.37 -8.62
CA ARG A 332 -22.95 22.38 -9.68
C ARG A 332 -23.08 21.78 -11.08
N TRP A 333 -23.04 20.46 -11.20
CA TRP A 333 -23.23 19.75 -12.46
C TRP A 333 -24.71 19.80 -12.85
N SER A 334 -25.01 20.45 -13.93
CA SER A 334 -26.40 20.58 -14.43
C SER A 334 -26.71 19.50 -15.46
N GLY A 335 -28.00 19.10 -15.50
CA GLY A 335 -28.51 18.17 -16.50
C GLY A 335 -28.05 16.72 -16.29
N HIS A 336 -27.94 16.00 -17.42
CA HIS A 336 -27.63 14.56 -17.40
C HIS A 336 -26.15 14.20 -17.47
N ARG A 337 -25.25 15.21 -17.45
CA ARG A 337 -23.82 14.96 -17.51
C ARG A 337 -23.29 14.58 -16.14
N LEU A 338 -22.62 13.43 -16.06
CA LEU A 338 -21.91 12.98 -14.88
C LEU A 338 -20.48 13.51 -14.86
N PRO A 339 -19.92 13.89 -13.69
CA PRO A 339 -18.50 14.21 -13.58
C PRO A 339 -17.66 12.98 -13.87
N ARG A 340 -16.57 13.16 -14.62
CA ARG A 340 -15.61 12.08 -14.86
C ARG A 340 -14.69 11.94 -13.66
N PHE A 341 -14.66 10.77 -13.06
CA PHE A 341 -13.82 10.50 -11.91
C PHE A 341 -12.46 9.94 -12.30
N MET A 342 -12.41 9.07 -13.29
CA MET A 342 -11.22 8.41 -13.78
C MET A 342 -11.27 8.23 -15.29
N ASN A 343 -10.11 7.95 -15.90
CA ASN A 343 -10.00 7.79 -17.35
C ASN A 343 -9.93 6.31 -17.77
N GLY A 344 -9.24 5.48 -17.01
CA GLY A 344 -8.98 4.07 -17.32
C GLY A 344 -10.06 3.12 -16.78
N ARG A 345 -9.64 2.07 -16.07
CA ARG A 345 -10.51 0.95 -15.69
C ARG A 345 -10.52 0.68 -14.19
N TRP A 346 -11.65 0.17 -13.71
CA TRP A 346 -11.74 -0.60 -12.48
C TRP A 346 -11.45 -2.06 -12.81
N THR A 347 -10.48 -2.64 -12.12
CA THR A 347 -10.16 -4.07 -12.23
C THR A 347 -10.23 -4.69 -10.85
N ILE A 348 -11.02 -5.75 -10.71
CA ILE A 348 -11.21 -6.45 -9.45
C ILE A 348 -10.77 -7.89 -9.65
N TYR A 349 -9.75 -8.30 -8.91
CA TYR A 349 -9.32 -9.69 -8.80
C TYR A 349 -9.90 -10.26 -7.51
N ALA A 350 -10.93 -11.10 -7.64
CA ALA A 350 -11.59 -11.75 -6.53
C ALA A 350 -11.68 -13.25 -6.78
N SER A 351 -11.58 -14.04 -5.72
CA SER A 351 -11.90 -15.47 -5.73
C SER A 351 -13.40 -15.66 -5.45
N PRO A 352 -14.05 -16.71 -5.98
CA PRO A 352 -15.40 -17.08 -5.53
C PRO A 352 -15.51 -17.37 -4.03
N GLN A 353 -14.38 -17.52 -3.35
CA GLN A 353 -14.28 -17.74 -1.91
C GLN A 353 -14.04 -16.43 -1.11
N ASP A 354 -13.76 -15.33 -1.79
CA ASP A 354 -13.68 -14.00 -1.17
C ASP A 354 -15.09 -13.56 -0.77
N ARG A 355 -15.23 -12.91 0.39
CA ARG A 355 -16.51 -12.49 0.94
C ARG A 355 -17.07 -11.25 0.28
#